data_cf732be2fa63b1a010c279706bc24142
#
_entry.id   cf732be2fa63b1a010c279706bc24142
#
_cell.length_a   1.000
_cell.length_b   1.000
_cell.length_c   1.000
_cell.angle_alpha   90.00
_cell.angle_beta   90.00
_cell.angle_gamma   90.00
#
_symmetry.space_group_name_H-M   'P 1'
#
loop_
_entity.id
_entity.type
_entity.pdbx_description
1 polymer ?
#
loop_
_entity_poly.entity_id
_entity_poly.type
_entity_poly.pdbx_seq_one_letter_code
_entity_poly.pdbx_strand_id
1 'polypeptide(L)'
;MHVSDLRVALFSGNYNYVRDGANQAQNRLADYLLRQGAAVRVYSPTTTTPAFEPKGDLVSLPGLPIPGRSEYKVGFAIPRGVRRDIEDFEPNIVHVCSPDITGHRAVSLARRWDLPVIASVHTRFETYPRYYGMAFMEPVLLAALRRFYRRCDAIFAPSDSMAQLLRDQRMNYDVGIWSRGIDREIFNPGQRDLAWRRALGIADDEPTVGFVGRLVMEKGLDVFSETIDRLVRRGIRHKVLVVGDGPARDWFEKRLPDAVFAGFQAGADLGRAVASMDMLFNPSVTETFGNVTLEAMAAGLPVVAAIATGSQSLVADGVTGRLVRPGACDLFCAALSHYCTDRQAREAAGAAGFEASQRYGWDAVNGELAEAYLRVIRQHNEGGRQRRSPVP
;
A
#
# COMPACT_ATOMS: atom_id res chain seq x y z
N MET A 1 -4.04 6.19 -29.97
CA MET A 1 -4.15 5.05 -29.04
C MET A 1 -4.91 5.53 -27.81
N HIS A 2 -5.98 4.85 -27.49
CA HIS A 2 -6.88 5.13 -26.35
C HIS A 2 -6.69 4.04 -25.27
N VAL A 3 -7.25 4.24 -24.08
CA VAL A 3 -7.20 3.23 -23.01
C VAL A 3 -7.84 1.90 -23.45
N SER A 4 -8.90 1.95 -24.27
CA SER A 4 -9.55 0.78 -24.85
C SER A 4 -8.65 -0.06 -25.78
N ASP A 5 -7.55 0.52 -26.28
CA ASP A 5 -6.60 -0.20 -27.14
C ASP A 5 -5.52 -0.94 -26.33
N LEU A 6 -5.51 -0.78 -25.01
CA LEU A 6 -4.54 -1.42 -24.13
C LEU A 6 -4.79 -2.93 -24.04
N ARG A 7 -3.72 -3.71 -24.18
CA ARG A 7 -3.66 -5.14 -23.93
C ARG A 7 -2.55 -5.41 -22.92
N VAL A 8 -2.91 -5.43 -21.64
CA VAL A 8 -1.97 -5.42 -20.52
C VAL A 8 -1.67 -6.84 -20.06
N ALA A 9 -0.41 -7.27 -20.18
CA ALA A 9 0.09 -8.46 -19.51
C ALA A 9 0.63 -8.10 -18.14
N LEU A 10 -0.12 -8.38 -17.07
CA LEU A 10 0.21 -8.05 -15.70
C LEU A 10 0.83 -9.24 -14.98
N PHE A 11 2.08 -9.11 -14.50
CA PHE A 11 2.78 -10.13 -13.74
C PHE A 11 2.83 -9.79 -12.27
N SER A 12 2.25 -10.65 -11.43
CA SER A 12 2.20 -10.47 -9.98
C SER A 12 2.75 -11.68 -9.25
N GLY A 13 3.52 -11.45 -8.18
CA GLY A 13 3.95 -12.53 -7.29
C GLY A 13 2.82 -13.03 -6.38
N ASN A 14 1.82 -12.18 -6.14
CA ASN A 14 0.61 -12.48 -5.38
C ASN A 14 -0.51 -11.58 -5.89
N TYR A 15 -1.52 -12.14 -6.52
CA TYR A 15 -2.62 -11.34 -7.07
C TYR A 15 -3.86 -11.35 -6.18
N ASN A 16 -4.36 -12.52 -5.77
CA ASN A 16 -5.63 -12.63 -5.06
C ASN A 16 -5.67 -13.65 -3.91
N TYR A 17 -4.57 -14.28 -3.56
CA TYR A 17 -4.58 -15.30 -2.50
C TYR A 17 -4.26 -14.75 -1.10
N VAL A 18 -3.75 -13.53 -0.99
CA VAL A 18 -3.63 -12.77 0.26
C VAL A 18 -4.29 -11.41 0.09
N ARG A 19 -5.08 -10.99 1.06
CA ARG A 19 -5.71 -9.68 1.07
C ARG A 19 -4.75 -8.65 1.67
N ASP A 20 -3.96 -8.00 0.81
CA ASP A 20 -3.12 -6.87 1.17
C ASP A 20 -3.37 -5.65 0.25
N GLY A 21 -2.84 -4.50 0.63
CA GLY A 21 -3.10 -3.24 -0.09
C GLY A 21 -2.52 -3.22 -1.52
N ALA A 22 -1.44 -3.95 -1.78
CA ALA A 22 -0.84 -4.02 -3.11
C ALA A 22 -1.70 -4.88 -4.06
N ASN A 23 -2.16 -6.04 -3.57
CA ASN A 23 -2.98 -6.96 -4.35
C ASN A 23 -4.36 -6.36 -4.65
N GLN A 24 -4.96 -5.68 -3.67
CA GLN A 24 -6.22 -4.96 -3.89
C GLN A 24 -6.05 -3.84 -4.93
N ALA A 25 -4.94 -3.09 -4.90
CA ALA A 25 -4.67 -2.05 -5.90
C ALA A 25 -4.54 -2.63 -7.32
N GLN A 26 -3.83 -3.76 -7.47
CA GLN A 26 -3.71 -4.44 -8.76
C GLN A 26 -5.07 -4.92 -9.29
N ASN A 27 -5.90 -5.47 -8.41
CA ASN A 27 -7.24 -5.94 -8.77
C ASN A 27 -8.18 -4.76 -9.15
N ARG A 28 -8.11 -3.63 -8.42
CA ARG A 28 -8.83 -2.39 -8.74
C ARG A 28 -8.36 -1.78 -10.06
N LEU A 29 -7.06 -1.87 -10.37
CA LEU A 29 -6.52 -1.44 -11.66
C LEU A 29 -7.06 -2.30 -12.81
N ALA A 30 -7.04 -3.64 -12.66
CA ALA A 30 -7.57 -4.54 -13.66
C ALA A 30 -9.07 -4.27 -13.92
N ASP A 31 -9.87 -4.09 -12.86
CA ASP A 31 -11.28 -3.73 -12.96
C ASP A 31 -11.48 -2.39 -13.70
N TYR A 32 -10.70 -1.38 -13.37
CA TYR A 32 -10.77 -0.08 -14.05
C TYR A 32 -10.47 -0.20 -15.55
N LEU A 33 -9.35 -0.86 -15.91
CA LEU A 33 -8.94 -1.04 -17.30
C LEU A 33 -10.00 -1.80 -18.12
N LEU A 34 -10.56 -2.87 -17.55
CA LEU A 34 -11.65 -3.64 -18.19
C LEU A 34 -12.89 -2.77 -18.42
N ARG A 35 -13.29 -1.95 -17.44
CA ARG A 35 -14.41 -0.99 -17.58
C ARG A 35 -14.16 0.08 -18.65
N GLN A 36 -12.87 0.42 -18.92
CA GLN A 36 -12.49 1.32 -20.01
C GLN A 36 -12.34 0.61 -21.37
N GLY A 37 -12.69 -0.69 -21.47
CA GLY A 37 -12.63 -1.47 -22.71
C GLY A 37 -11.25 -2.05 -23.04
N ALA A 38 -10.27 -1.93 -22.15
CA ALA A 38 -8.95 -2.56 -22.30
C ALA A 38 -9.03 -4.07 -22.05
N ALA A 39 -8.08 -4.83 -22.60
CA ALA A 39 -7.88 -6.24 -22.28
C ALA A 39 -6.79 -6.39 -21.20
N VAL A 40 -7.06 -7.18 -20.17
CA VAL A 40 -6.11 -7.42 -19.06
C VAL A 40 -5.99 -8.91 -18.81
N ARG A 41 -4.77 -9.43 -18.92
CA ARG A 41 -4.45 -10.80 -18.54
C ARG A 41 -3.39 -10.80 -17.45
N VAL A 42 -3.69 -11.52 -16.34
CA VAL A 42 -2.89 -11.55 -15.14
C VAL A 42 -2.16 -12.87 -15.02
N TYR A 43 -0.87 -12.84 -14.82
CA TYR A 43 0.00 -14.00 -14.65
C TYR A 43 0.53 -14.02 -13.20
N SER A 44 0.06 -14.96 -12.39
CA SER A 44 0.39 -15.06 -10.97
C SER A 44 0.33 -16.50 -10.47
N PRO A 45 1.10 -16.89 -9.47
CA PRO A 45 0.78 -18.10 -8.71
C PRO A 45 -0.65 -18.01 -8.16
N THR A 46 -1.37 -19.12 -8.14
CA THR A 46 -2.76 -19.18 -7.71
C THR A 46 -2.96 -20.08 -6.48
N THR A 47 -4.15 -19.99 -5.86
CA THR A 47 -4.57 -20.83 -4.74
C THR A 47 -5.96 -21.38 -5.01
N THR A 48 -6.33 -22.46 -4.32
CA THR A 48 -7.70 -23.00 -4.31
C THR A 48 -8.65 -22.21 -3.42
N THR A 49 -8.11 -21.37 -2.53
CA THR A 49 -8.87 -20.54 -1.58
C THR A 49 -8.47 -19.07 -1.75
N PRO A 50 -8.97 -18.38 -2.79
CA PRO A 50 -8.66 -16.97 -3.01
C PRO A 50 -9.27 -16.10 -1.91
N ALA A 51 -8.56 -15.04 -1.53
CA ALA A 51 -9.04 -14.05 -0.55
C ALA A 51 -10.09 -13.10 -1.13
N PHE A 52 -10.15 -12.99 -2.46
CA PHE A 52 -11.15 -12.24 -3.22
C PHE A 52 -11.14 -12.68 -4.69
N GLU A 53 -12.26 -12.43 -5.40
CA GLU A 53 -12.40 -12.76 -6.82
C GLU A 53 -11.43 -11.92 -7.67
N PRO A 54 -10.69 -12.57 -8.61
CA PRO A 54 -9.80 -11.87 -9.51
C PRO A 54 -10.56 -11.07 -10.56
N LYS A 55 -10.08 -9.90 -10.91
CA LYS A 55 -10.47 -9.15 -12.10
C LYS A 55 -9.45 -9.40 -13.21
N GLY A 56 -9.96 -9.54 -14.45
CA GLY A 56 -9.16 -9.96 -15.61
C GLY A 56 -8.97 -11.48 -15.69
N ASP A 57 -8.42 -11.91 -16.81
CA ASP A 57 -8.13 -13.33 -17.07
C ASP A 57 -6.91 -13.75 -16.23
N LEU A 58 -7.12 -14.59 -15.22
CA LEU A 58 -6.03 -15.05 -14.34
C LEU A 58 -5.43 -16.36 -14.83
N VAL A 59 -4.18 -16.30 -15.28
CA VAL A 59 -3.38 -17.44 -15.73
C VAL A 59 -2.42 -17.88 -14.63
N SER A 60 -2.54 -19.15 -14.23
CA SER A 60 -1.72 -19.69 -13.13
C SER A 60 -0.27 -19.90 -13.52
N LEU A 61 0.64 -19.40 -12.69
CA LEU A 61 2.06 -19.67 -12.76
C LEU A 61 2.51 -20.68 -11.70
N PRO A 62 3.52 -21.51 -11.98
CA PRO A 62 4.10 -22.37 -10.96
C PRO A 62 4.77 -21.54 -9.87
N GLY A 63 4.46 -21.84 -8.62
CA GLY A 63 5.00 -21.16 -7.45
C GLY A 63 5.22 -22.10 -6.28
N LEU A 64 6.23 -21.82 -5.46
CA LEU A 64 6.51 -22.52 -4.23
C LEU A 64 6.19 -21.63 -3.02
N PRO A 65 5.64 -22.19 -1.94
CA PRO A 65 5.39 -21.43 -0.72
C PRO A 65 6.72 -20.94 -0.09
N ILE A 66 6.70 -19.76 0.49
CA ILE A 66 7.86 -19.18 1.18
C ILE A 66 8.01 -19.87 2.53
N PRO A 67 9.19 -20.42 2.88
CA PRO A 67 9.44 -20.98 4.20
C PRO A 67 9.16 -19.97 5.32
N GLY A 68 8.36 -20.37 6.32
CA GLY A 68 7.96 -19.50 7.43
C GLY A 68 6.84 -18.49 7.10
N ARG A 69 6.44 -18.39 5.83
CA ARG A 69 5.33 -17.55 5.33
C ARG A 69 4.59 -18.28 4.22
N SER A 70 4.02 -19.43 4.53
CA SER A 70 3.38 -20.34 3.56
C SER A 70 2.16 -19.72 2.87
N GLU A 71 1.63 -18.63 3.41
CA GLU A 71 0.58 -17.82 2.79
C GLU A 71 1.06 -17.09 1.53
N TYR A 72 2.38 -16.94 1.33
CA TYR A 72 2.95 -16.35 0.11
C TYR A 72 3.67 -17.41 -0.73
N LYS A 73 3.59 -17.25 -2.05
CA LYS A 73 4.28 -18.11 -3.02
C LYS A 73 5.28 -17.29 -3.85
N VAL A 74 6.42 -17.88 -4.16
CA VAL A 74 7.36 -17.32 -5.12
C VAL A 74 7.19 -18.05 -6.45
N GLY A 75 6.82 -17.33 -7.49
CA GLY A 75 6.83 -17.81 -8.85
C GLY A 75 8.27 -18.01 -9.36
N PHE A 76 8.56 -19.12 -10.01
CA PHE A 76 9.93 -19.43 -10.44
C PHE A 76 10.08 -19.68 -11.94
N ALA A 77 8.98 -19.77 -12.70
CA ALA A 77 9.04 -20.06 -14.12
C ALA A 77 7.88 -19.41 -14.90
N ILE A 78 8.12 -19.16 -16.19
CA ILE A 78 7.08 -18.93 -17.20
C ILE A 78 7.16 -20.14 -18.15
N PRO A 79 6.30 -21.16 -18.00
CA PRO A 79 6.28 -22.37 -18.82
C PRO A 79 6.03 -22.07 -20.31
N ARG A 80 6.38 -23.02 -21.18
CA ARG A 80 6.17 -22.86 -22.63
C ARG A 80 4.70 -22.61 -23.00
N GLY A 81 3.75 -23.29 -22.33
CA GLY A 81 2.32 -23.05 -22.53
C GLY A 81 1.89 -21.63 -22.20
N VAL A 82 2.38 -21.09 -21.08
CA VAL A 82 2.10 -19.69 -20.68
C VAL A 82 2.75 -18.71 -21.66
N ARG A 83 3.94 -19.00 -22.20
CA ARG A 83 4.56 -18.12 -23.21
C ARG A 83 3.70 -18.05 -24.48
N ARG A 84 3.15 -19.17 -24.95
CA ARG A 84 2.19 -19.18 -26.07
C ARG A 84 0.94 -18.40 -25.74
N ASP A 85 0.40 -18.56 -24.53
CA ASP A 85 -0.75 -17.78 -24.08
C ASP A 85 -0.49 -16.27 -24.09
N ILE A 86 0.73 -15.83 -23.71
CA ILE A 86 1.13 -14.41 -23.81
C ILE A 86 1.26 -13.99 -25.28
N GLU A 87 1.84 -14.84 -26.14
CA GLU A 87 1.97 -14.57 -27.59
C GLU A 87 0.57 -14.45 -28.23
N ASP A 88 -0.34 -15.37 -27.93
CA ASP A 88 -1.72 -15.36 -28.43
C ASP A 88 -2.54 -14.18 -27.89
N PHE A 89 -2.22 -13.72 -26.69
CA PHE A 89 -2.83 -12.53 -26.10
C PHE A 89 -2.35 -11.23 -26.77
N GLU A 90 -1.20 -11.21 -27.43
CA GLU A 90 -0.62 -10.05 -28.12
C GLU A 90 -0.60 -8.77 -27.26
N PRO A 91 0.04 -8.78 -26.08
CA PRO A 91 0.07 -7.60 -25.22
C PRO A 91 0.82 -6.44 -25.90
N ASN A 92 0.38 -5.22 -25.66
CA ASN A 92 1.11 -4.03 -26.09
C ASN A 92 1.85 -3.32 -24.96
N ILE A 93 1.70 -3.82 -23.73
CA ILE A 93 2.48 -3.40 -22.56
C ILE A 93 2.57 -4.54 -21.55
N VAL A 94 3.72 -4.65 -20.88
CA VAL A 94 3.95 -5.56 -19.77
C VAL A 94 4.07 -4.77 -18.48
N HIS A 95 3.27 -5.11 -17.47
CA HIS A 95 3.36 -4.53 -16.12
C HIS A 95 3.83 -5.56 -15.11
N VAL A 96 4.94 -5.31 -14.44
CA VAL A 96 5.52 -6.21 -13.44
C VAL A 96 5.35 -5.62 -12.03
N CYS A 97 4.68 -6.35 -11.14
CA CYS A 97 4.35 -5.89 -9.78
C CYS A 97 5.31 -6.40 -8.69
N SER A 98 6.24 -7.30 -9.03
CA SER A 98 7.26 -7.77 -8.08
C SER A 98 8.60 -8.05 -8.77
N PRO A 99 9.74 -7.74 -8.11
CA PRO A 99 11.07 -7.99 -8.62
C PRO A 99 11.56 -9.43 -8.31
N ASP A 100 10.66 -10.39 -8.33
CA ASP A 100 10.94 -11.81 -8.10
C ASP A 100 11.46 -12.51 -9.37
N ILE A 101 11.68 -13.82 -9.31
CA ILE A 101 12.20 -14.62 -10.43
C ILE A 101 11.24 -14.53 -11.63
N THR A 102 9.92 -14.57 -11.40
CA THR A 102 8.93 -14.43 -12.46
C THR A 102 8.97 -13.05 -13.08
N GLY A 103 9.06 -12.00 -12.28
CA GLY A 103 9.20 -10.62 -12.75
C GLY A 103 10.46 -10.43 -13.60
N HIS A 104 11.61 -10.95 -13.17
CA HIS A 104 12.84 -10.94 -13.98
C HIS A 104 12.68 -11.66 -15.32
N ARG A 105 11.96 -12.79 -15.36
CA ARG A 105 11.68 -13.54 -16.58
C ARG A 105 10.71 -12.80 -17.49
N ALA A 106 9.67 -12.17 -16.92
CA ALA A 106 8.70 -11.34 -17.65
C ALA A 106 9.39 -10.14 -18.33
N VAL A 107 10.24 -9.41 -17.61
CA VAL A 107 11.05 -8.33 -18.19
C VAL A 107 11.95 -8.83 -19.30
N SER A 108 12.59 -10.01 -19.13
CA SER A 108 13.47 -10.58 -20.16
C SER A 108 12.69 -11.00 -21.40
N LEU A 109 11.48 -11.52 -21.22
CA LEU A 109 10.60 -11.93 -22.33
C LEU A 109 10.11 -10.71 -23.11
N ALA A 110 9.61 -9.69 -22.40
CA ALA A 110 9.14 -8.46 -23.02
C ALA A 110 10.24 -7.75 -23.81
N ARG A 111 11.47 -7.68 -23.27
CA ARG A 111 12.63 -7.11 -23.99
C ARG A 111 12.99 -7.91 -25.25
N ARG A 112 12.80 -9.23 -25.24
CA ARG A 112 13.02 -10.08 -26.43
C ARG A 112 11.98 -9.81 -27.50
N TRP A 113 10.75 -9.51 -27.10
CA TRP A 113 9.64 -9.24 -28.02
C TRP A 113 9.49 -7.76 -28.37
N ASP A 114 10.44 -6.92 -27.95
CA ASP A 114 10.43 -5.46 -28.16
C ASP A 114 9.13 -4.81 -27.64
N LEU A 115 8.67 -5.25 -26.46
CA LEU A 115 7.50 -4.71 -25.77
C LEU A 115 7.90 -3.72 -24.68
N PRO A 116 7.15 -2.62 -24.50
CA PRO A 116 7.34 -1.72 -23.39
C PRO A 116 7.04 -2.40 -22.05
N VAL A 117 7.87 -2.12 -21.03
CA VAL A 117 7.79 -2.72 -19.70
C VAL A 117 7.74 -1.65 -18.66
N ILE A 118 6.74 -1.71 -17.80
CA ILE A 118 6.72 -0.93 -16.56
C ILE A 118 6.79 -1.82 -15.33
N ALA A 119 7.23 -1.26 -14.21
CA ALA A 119 7.14 -1.94 -12.92
C ALA A 119 6.49 -1.06 -11.86
N SER A 120 5.71 -1.65 -10.98
CA SER A 120 5.21 -0.97 -9.77
C SER A 120 5.97 -1.43 -8.53
N VAL A 121 6.32 -0.47 -7.66
CA VAL A 121 7.06 -0.70 -6.43
C VAL A 121 6.09 -0.63 -5.27
N HIS A 122 5.84 -1.76 -4.62
CA HIS A 122 4.89 -1.85 -3.51
C HIS A 122 5.56 -2.00 -2.15
N THR A 123 6.80 -2.51 -2.13
CA THR A 123 7.50 -2.93 -0.92
C THR A 123 8.97 -2.56 -1.00
N ARG A 124 9.52 -2.15 0.12
CA ARG A 124 10.94 -1.85 0.30
C ARG A 124 11.70 -3.13 0.65
N PHE A 125 11.89 -4.00 -0.34
CA PHE A 125 12.55 -5.30 -0.13
C PHE A 125 13.99 -5.18 0.39
N GLU A 126 14.69 -4.10 0.05
CA GLU A 126 16.06 -3.84 0.51
C GLU A 126 16.18 -3.67 2.02
N THR A 127 15.08 -3.31 2.70
CA THR A 127 15.10 -3.12 4.16
C THR A 127 14.84 -4.40 4.94
N TYR A 128 14.34 -5.46 4.31
CA TYR A 128 14.00 -6.70 5.01
C TYR A 128 15.17 -7.37 5.75
N PRO A 129 16.40 -7.40 5.22
CA PRO A 129 17.53 -8.00 5.93
C PRO A 129 17.79 -7.39 7.31
N ARG A 130 17.41 -6.13 7.54
CA ARG A 130 17.55 -5.46 8.85
C ARG A 130 16.78 -6.20 9.94
N TYR A 131 15.58 -6.70 9.62
CA TYR A 131 14.71 -7.40 10.57
C TYR A 131 15.20 -8.82 10.91
N TYR A 132 16.12 -9.36 10.08
CA TYR A 132 16.70 -10.68 10.26
C TYR A 132 18.19 -10.65 10.67
N GLY A 133 18.68 -9.49 11.13
CA GLY A 133 20.09 -9.34 11.52
C GLY A 133 21.11 -9.38 10.37
N MET A 134 20.64 -9.27 9.12
CA MET A 134 21.46 -9.35 7.91
C MET A 134 21.59 -7.99 7.20
N ALA A 135 21.65 -6.88 7.94
CA ALA A 135 21.70 -5.52 7.39
C ALA A 135 22.85 -5.30 6.38
N PHE A 136 23.95 -6.06 6.50
CA PHE A 136 25.08 -6.02 5.56
C PHE A 136 24.71 -6.43 4.13
N MET A 137 23.60 -7.15 3.92
CA MET A 137 23.10 -7.53 2.58
C MET A 137 22.33 -6.42 1.88
N GLU A 138 21.94 -5.35 2.57
CA GLU A 138 21.15 -4.26 2.00
C GLU A 138 21.78 -3.65 0.73
N PRO A 139 23.10 -3.34 0.67
CA PRO A 139 23.71 -2.80 -0.55
C PRO A 139 23.64 -3.75 -1.75
N VAL A 140 23.75 -5.06 -1.51
CA VAL A 140 23.67 -6.10 -2.55
C VAL A 140 22.24 -6.18 -3.10
N LEU A 141 21.25 -6.20 -2.23
CA LEU A 141 19.84 -6.19 -2.64
C LEU A 141 19.48 -4.89 -3.38
N LEU A 142 19.95 -3.75 -2.90
CA LEU A 142 19.76 -2.46 -3.56
C LEU A 142 20.35 -2.47 -4.99
N ALA A 143 21.53 -3.05 -5.17
CA ALA A 143 22.15 -3.20 -6.48
C ALA A 143 21.36 -4.13 -7.41
N ALA A 144 20.85 -5.25 -6.87
CA ALA A 144 20.01 -6.19 -7.61
C ALA A 144 18.68 -5.56 -8.04
N LEU A 145 17.99 -4.85 -7.12
CA LEU A 145 16.76 -4.11 -7.41
C LEU A 145 17.00 -3.01 -8.45
N ARG A 146 18.09 -2.26 -8.33
CA ARG A 146 18.47 -1.25 -9.32
C ARG A 146 18.69 -1.87 -10.69
N ARG A 147 19.37 -3.02 -10.77
CA ARG A 147 19.57 -3.75 -12.03
C ARG A 147 18.24 -4.19 -12.65
N PHE A 148 17.29 -4.62 -11.82
CA PHE A 148 15.96 -5.01 -12.26
C PHE A 148 15.16 -3.81 -12.78
N TYR A 149 14.98 -2.78 -11.98
CA TYR A 149 14.14 -1.63 -12.31
C TYR A 149 14.69 -0.82 -13.49
N ARG A 150 16.01 -0.74 -13.68
CA ARG A 150 16.62 -0.08 -14.86
C ARG A 150 16.35 -0.79 -16.19
N ARG A 151 15.88 -2.02 -16.15
CA ARG A 151 15.45 -2.75 -17.35
C ARG A 151 14.00 -2.45 -17.73
N CYS A 152 13.26 -1.74 -16.90
CA CYS A 152 11.91 -1.27 -17.20
C CYS A 152 11.98 0.10 -17.87
N ASP A 153 11.02 0.43 -18.73
CA ASP A 153 10.93 1.75 -19.40
C ASP A 153 10.52 2.83 -18.40
N ALA A 154 9.64 2.49 -17.44
CA ALA A 154 9.27 3.33 -16.31
C ALA A 154 9.00 2.49 -15.06
N ILE A 155 9.08 3.12 -13.88
CA ILE A 155 8.64 2.52 -12.63
C ILE A 155 7.65 3.44 -11.90
N PHE A 156 6.74 2.86 -11.12
CA PHE A 156 5.70 3.59 -10.42
C PHE A 156 5.77 3.33 -8.92
N ALA A 157 5.86 4.41 -8.16
CA ALA A 157 5.85 4.40 -6.70
C ALA A 157 4.45 4.70 -6.15
N PRO A 158 4.10 4.23 -4.95
CA PRO A 158 2.78 4.47 -4.37
C PRO A 158 2.61 5.88 -3.78
N SER A 159 3.70 6.63 -3.59
CA SER A 159 3.68 7.96 -2.97
C SER A 159 4.83 8.84 -3.45
N ASP A 160 4.69 10.17 -3.31
CA ASP A 160 5.72 11.14 -3.70
C ASP A 160 7.05 10.90 -3.00
N SER A 161 7.01 10.67 -1.69
CA SER A 161 8.20 10.39 -0.89
C SER A 161 8.88 9.08 -1.28
N MET A 162 8.10 8.05 -1.65
CA MET A 162 8.66 6.81 -2.18
C MET A 162 9.24 7.02 -3.59
N ALA A 163 8.59 7.80 -4.43
CA ALA A 163 9.12 8.17 -5.76
C ALA A 163 10.45 8.92 -5.63
N GLN A 164 10.54 9.88 -4.70
CA GLN A 164 11.78 10.60 -4.43
C GLN A 164 12.89 9.66 -3.95
N LEU A 165 12.59 8.75 -3.01
CA LEU A 165 13.54 7.74 -2.56
C LEU A 165 14.08 6.88 -3.72
N LEU A 166 13.21 6.44 -4.64
CA LEU A 166 13.62 5.63 -5.80
C LEU A 166 14.50 6.43 -6.78
N ARG A 167 14.25 7.74 -6.95
CA ARG A 167 15.10 8.66 -7.74
C ARG A 167 16.47 8.81 -7.09
N ASP A 168 16.52 9.07 -5.78
CA ASP A 168 17.76 9.23 -5.01
C ASP A 168 18.62 7.96 -5.06
N GLN A 169 17.96 6.81 -4.99
CA GLN A 169 18.60 5.50 -5.15
C GLN A 169 18.93 5.15 -6.61
N ARG A 170 18.58 6.01 -7.57
CA ARG A 170 18.80 5.81 -9.01
C ARG A 170 18.26 4.48 -9.53
N MET A 171 17.06 4.12 -9.07
CA MET A 171 16.40 2.86 -9.45
C MET A 171 15.97 2.84 -10.91
N ASN A 172 15.45 3.97 -11.42
CA ASN A 172 15.12 4.19 -12.84
C ASN A 172 15.21 5.67 -13.17
N TYR A 173 15.23 6.02 -14.45
CA TYR A 173 15.23 7.40 -14.95
C TYR A 173 13.80 7.98 -15.05
N ASP A 174 12.79 7.14 -15.33
CA ASP A 174 11.38 7.50 -15.35
C ASP A 174 10.68 6.90 -14.12
N VAL A 175 10.44 7.73 -13.11
CA VAL A 175 9.76 7.35 -11.86
C VAL A 175 8.47 8.14 -11.74
N GLY A 176 7.36 7.49 -12.02
CA GLY A 176 6.00 8.01 -11.86
C GLY A 176 5.38 7.66 -10.52
N ILE A 177 4.13 8.09 -10.33
CA ILE A 177 3.32 7.78 -9.16
C ILE A 177 2.13 6.94 -9.60
N TRP A 178 1.90 5.85 -8.89
CA TRP A 178 0.66 5.11 -8.89
C TRP A 178 0.22 4.95 -7.44
N SER A 179 -0.61 5.88 -7.02
CA SER A 179 -1.09 6.01 -5.65
C SER A 179 -2.10 4.90 -5.29
N ARG A 180 -2.79 5.08 -4.17
CA ARG A 180 -3.91 4.23 -3.74
C ARG A 180 -5.17 5.07 -3.71
N GLY A 181 -6.27 4.45 -4.05
CA GLY A 181 -7.59 5.04 -3.89
C GLY A 181 -8.21 4.68 -2.56
N ILE A 182 -9.25 5.41 -2.22
CA ILE A 182 -10.11 5.16 -1.06
C ILE A 182 -11.51 4.78 -1.51
N ASP A 183 -12.14 3.87 -0.79
CA ASP A 183 -13.55 3.54 -0.95
C ASP A 183 -14.36 4.43 -0.01
N ARG A 184 -15.02 5.46 -0.57
CA ARG A 184 -15.73 6.48 0.21
C ARG A 184 -17.08 6.02 0.74
N GLU A 185 -17.62 4.93 0.22
CA GLU A 185 -18.83 4.32 0.80
C GLU A 185 -18.49 3.65 2.13
N ILE A 186 -17.29 3.07 2.21
CA ILE A 186 -16.78 2.41 3.41
C ILE A 186 -16.18 3.44 4.38
N PHE A 187 -15.30 4.33 3.90
CA PHE A 187 -14.55 5.25 4.75
C PHE A 187 -15.08 6.68 4.59
N ASN A 188 -15.93 7.09 5.50
CA ASN A 188 -16.45 8.45 5.61
C ASN A 188 -16.91 8.74 7.04
N PRO A 189 -17.03 10.01 7.46
CA PRO A 189 -17.42 10.37 8.83
C PRO A 189 -18.81 9.87 9.23
N GLY A 190 -19.72 9.67 8.24
CA GLY A 190 -21.09 9.18 8.48
C GLY A 190 -21.16 7.72 8.96
N GLN A 191 -20.06 6.96 8.88
CA GLN A 191 -19.99 5.60 9.40
C GLN A 191 -19.77 5.53 10.92
N ARG A 192 -19.62 6.69 11.61
CA ARG A 192 -19.44 6.74 13.06
C ARG A 192 -20.68 6.17 13.76
N ASP A 193 -20.49 5.18 14.65
CA ASP A 193 -21.53 4.47 15.35
C ASP A 193 -21.34 4.58 16.88
N LEU A 194 -22.13 5.46 17.50
CA LEU A 194 -22.09 5.66 18.97
C LEU A 194 -22.67 4.47 19.73
N ALA A 195 -23.65 3.76 19.15
CA ALA A 195 -24.21 2.56 19.79
C ALA A 195 -23.16 1.44 19.84
N TRP A 196 -22.42 1.26 18.77
CA TRP A 196 -21.30 0.31 18.71
C TRP A 196 -20.17 0.69 19.70
N ARG A 197 -19.84 1.99 19.83
CA ARG A 197 -18.87 2.46 20.85
C ARG A 197 -19.31 2.10 22.26
N ARG A 198 -20.58 2.40 22.61
CA ARG A 198 -21.13 2.07 23.93
C ARG A 198 -21.12 0.58 24.22
N ALA A 199 -21.42 -0.25 23.22
CA ALA A 199 -21.36 -1.72 23.34
C ALA A 199 -19.93 -2.21 23.63
N LEU A 200 -18.90 -1.46 23.21
CA LEU A 200 -17.49 -1.71 23.51
C LEU A 200 -17.01 -1.05 24.84
N GLY A 201 -17.90 -0.43 25.61
CA GLY A 201 -17.56 0.26 26.85
C GLY A 201 -16.84 1.60 26.64
N ILE A 202 -16.98 2.24 25.45
CA ILE A 202 -16.42 3.54 25.13
C ILE A 202 -17.51 4.60 25.25
N ALA A 203 -17.34 5.57 26.13
CA ALA A 203 -18.29 6.67 26.29
C ALA A 203 -18.29 7.62 25.08
N ASP A 204 -19.42 8.30 24.84
CA ASP A 204 -19.59 9.15 23.65
C ASP A 204 -18.62 10.33 23.61
N ASP A 205 -18.28 10.87 24.79
CA ASP A 205 -17.37 12.01 25.00
C ASP A 205 -15.92 11.61 25.26
N GLU A 206 -15.61 10.31 25.30
CA GLU A 206 -14.28 9.82 25.61
C GLU A 206 -13.40 9.79 24.38
N PRO A 207 -12.30 10.58 24.31
CA PRO A 207 -11.40 10.57 23.17
C PRO A 207 -10.81 9.18 22.96
N THR A 208 -10.93 8.65 21.75
CA THR A 208 -10.48 7.29 21.40
C THR A 208 -9.32 7.32 20.45
N VAL A 209 -8.15 6.84 20.92
CA VAL A 209 -6.94 6.65 20.14
C VAL A 209 -7.03 5.31 19.42
N GLY A 210 -7.04 5.32 18.09
CA GLY A 210 -7.15 4.14 17.26
C GLY A 210 -5.81 3.57 16.79
N PHE A 211 -5.72 2.24 16.77
CA PHE A 211 -4.73 1.49 15.99
C PHE A 211 -5.48 0.62 14.98
N VAL A 212 -5.04 0.63 13.72
CA VAL A 212 -5.60 -0.22 12.66
C VAL A 212 -4.49 -0.91 11.92
N GLY A 213 -4.54 -2.23 11.80
CA GLY A 213 -3.58 -2.99 11.00
C GLY A 213 -3.26 -4.37 11.55
N ARG A 214 -2.39 -5.08 10.83
CA ARG A 214 -1.89 -6.38 11.29
C ARG A 214 -1.07 -6.20 12.57
N LEU A 215 -1.33 -7.03 13.58
CA LEU A 215 -0.61 -6.99 14.87
C LEU A 215 0.73 -7.72 14.74
N VAL A 216 1.74 -6.98 14.27
CA VAL A 216 3.14 -7.41 14.10
C VAL A 216 4.08 -6.31 14.58
N MET A 217 5.23 -6.68 15.14
CA MET A 217 6.13 -5.72 15.78
C MET A 217 6.64 -4.63 14.83
N GLU A 218 6.80 -4.93 13.54
CA GLU A 218 7.21 -3.96 12.52
C GLU A 218 6.21 -2.81 12.30
N LYS A 219 5.01 -2.89 12.86
CA LYS A 219 4.02 -1.80 12.90
C LYS A 219 4.21 -0.84 14.08
N GLY A 220 5.27 -1.02 14.87
CA GLY A 220 5.61 -0.14 15.99
C GLY A 220 4.71 -0.31 17.21
N LEU A 221 4.27 -1.55 17.48
CA LEU A 221 3.40 -1.85 18.64
C LEU A 221 4.08 -1.51 19.97
N ASP A 222 5.39 -1.61 20.07
CA ASP A 222 6.22 -1.20 21.19
C ASP A 222 6.16 0.32 21.42
N VAL A 223 6.35 1.11 20.36
CA VAL A 223 6.25 2.58 20.39
C VAL A 223 4.81 2.99 20.72
N PHE A 224 3.82 2.30 20.16
CA PHE A 224 2.41 2.54 20.47
C PHE A 224 2.16 2.35 21.98
N SER A 225 2.49 1.17 22.51
CA SER A 225 2.26 0.83 23.93
C SER A 225 2.97 1.81 24.87
N GLU A 226 4.26 2.09 24.62
CA GLU A 226 5.04 3.03 25.45
C GLU A 226 4.43 4.44 25.43
N THR A 227 3.91 4.87 24.28
CA THR A 227 3.26 6.18 24.14
C THR A 227 1.95 6.23 24.93
N ILE A 228 1.14 5.18 24.90
CA ILE A 228 -0.10 5.06 25.69
C ILE A 228 0.22 5.04 27.18
N ASP A 229 1.23 4.29 27.61
CA ASP A 229 1.69 4.31 29.04
C ASP A 229 2.05 5.73 29.50
N ARG A 230 2.62 6.57 28.62
CA ARG A 230 2.93 7.97 28.95
C ARG A 230 1.69 8.85 29.05
N LEU A 231 0.66 8.62 28.20
CA LEU A 231 -0.63 9.30 28.33
C LEU A 231 -1.30 8.98 29.67
N VAL A 232 -1.31 7.70 30.05
CA VAL A 232 -1.84 7.25 31.36
C VAL A 232 -1.10 7.93 32.51
N ARG A 233 0.24 7.91 32.51
CA ARG A 233 1.06 8.57 33.54
C ARG A 233 0.83 10.07 33.64
N ARG A 234 0.44 10.75 32.54
CA ARG A 234 0.08 12.16 32.51
C ARG A 234 -1.38 12.44 32.92
N GLY A 235 -2.14 11.41 33.23
CA GLY A 235 -3.57 11.54 33.59
C GLY A 235 -4.46 12.02 32.43
N ILE A 236 -4.05 11.82 31.17
CA ILE A 236 -4.84 12.20 30.01
C ILE A 236 -5.97 11.19 29.83
N ARG A 237 -7.22 11.67 29.92
CA ARG A 237 -8.40 10.82 29.69
C ARG A 237 -8.46 10.39 28.22
N HIS A 238 -8.45 9.08 27.98
CA HIS A 238 -8.57 8.50 26.65
C HIS A 238 -8.97 7.03 26.73
N LYS A 239 -9.48 6.48 25.62
CA LYS A 239 -9.67 5.05 25.38
C LYS A 239 -8.79 4.62 24.22
N VAL A 240 -8.39 3.37 24.19
CA VAL A 240 -7.66 2.80 23.06
C VAL A 240 -8.55 1.79 22.34
N LEU A 241 -8.66 1.90 21.03
CA LEU A 241 -9.38 0.95 20.16
C LEU A 241 -8.40 0.35 19.15
N VAL A 242 -8.18 -0.96 19.25
CA VAL A 242 -7.31 -1.74 18.37
C VAL A 242 -8.16 -2.55 17.40
N VAL A 243 -7.95 -2.31 16.09
CA VAL A 243 -8.64 -3.01 15.00
C VAL A 243 -7.61 -3.78 14.17
N GLY A 244 -7.73 -5.09 14.17
CA GLY A 244 -6.83 -6.00 13.47
C GLY A 244 -6.51 -7.23 14.27
N ASP A 245 -5.70 -8.10 13.66
CA ASP A 245 -5.23 -9.34 14.27
C ASP A 245 -3.80 -9.65 13.79
N GLY A 246 -3.13 -10.57 14.48
CA GLY A 246 -1.78 -10.99 14.10
C GLY A 246 -1.02 -11.69 15.22
N PRO A 247 0.18 -12.20 14.91
CA PRO A 247 0.96 -13.02 15.84
C PRO A 247 1.42 -12.28 17.12
N ALA A 248 1.41 -10.95 17.14
CA ALA A 248 1.78 -10.15 18.31
C ALA A 248 0.56 -9.74 19.17
N ARG A 249 -0.65 -10.29 18.91
CA ARG A 249 -1.87 -9.94 19.64
C ARG A 249 -1.73 -10.12 21.14
N ASP A 250 -1.34 -11.32 21.60
CA ASP A 250 -1.22 -11.63 23.02
C ASP A 250 -0.23 -10.71 23.75
N TRP A 251 0.85 -10.35 23.06
CA TRP A 251 1.83 -9.40 23.58
C TRP A 251 1.22 -8.00 23.70
N PHE A 252 0.45 -7.57 22.71
CA PHE A 252 -0.14 -6.23 22.65
C PHE A 252 -1.27 -6.08 23.69
N GLU A 253 -2.11 -7.11 23.86
CA GLU A 253 -3.16 -7.16 24.91
C GLU A 253 -2.56 -7.05 26.32
N LYS A 254 -1.46 -7.77 26.60
CA LYS A 254 -0.76 -7.67 27.88
C LYS A 254 -0.17 -6.29 28.15
N ARG A 255 0.24 -5.57 27.10
CA ARG A 255 0.80 -4.21 27.22
C ARG A 255 -0.29 -3.14 27.37
N LEU A 256 -1.49 -3.39 26.89
CA LEU A 256 -2.62 -2.47 26.87
C LEU A 256 -3.88 -3.11 27.49
N PRO A 257 -3.88 -3.43 28.80
CA PRO A 257 -4.96 -4.19 29.44
C PRO A 257 -6.33 -3.47 29.41
N ASP A 258 -6.33 -2.12 29.33
CA ASP A 258 -7.55 -1.30 29.30
C ASP A 258 -8.01 -0.97 27.87
N ALA A 259 -7.31 -1.45 26.83
CA ALA A 259 -7.69 -1.24 25.46
C ALA A 259 -8.80 -2.19 24.99
N VAL A 260 -9.59 -1.72 24.05
CA VAL A 260 -10.60 -2.53 23.37
C VAL A 260 -9.98 -3.15 22.11
N PHE A 261 -9.97 -4.47 22.02
CA PHE A 261 -9.51 -5.21 20.86
C PHE A 261 -10.73 -5.73 20.07
N ALA A 262 -11.06 -5.01 18.98
CA ALA A 262 -12.21 -5.35 18.14
C ALA A 262 -11.94 -6.51 17.15
N GLY A 263 -10.69 -7.03 17.12
CA GLY A 263 -10.29 -8.08 16.20
C GLY A 263 -10.20 -7.61 14.74
N PHE A 264 -10.12 -8.57 13.82
CA PHE A 264 -10.09 -8.28 12.38
C PHE A 264 -11.45 -7.76 11.92
N GLN A 265 -11.44 -6.64 11.21
CA GLN A 265 -12.62 -6.03 10.59
C GLN A 265 -12.37 -5.85 9.09
N ALA A 266 -13.44 -5.88 8.28
CA ALA A 266 -13.36 -5.69 6.84
C ALA A 266 -14.62 -4.99 6.30
N GLY A 267 -14.52 -4.38 5.11
CA GLY A 267 -15.66 -3.72 4.45
C GLY A 267 -16.32 -2.67 5.34
N ALA A 268 -17.64 -2.67 5.42
CA ALA A 268 -18.42 -1.70 6.21
C ALA A 268 -18.10 -1.74 7.71
N ASP A 269 -17.79 -2.92 8.28
CA ASP A 269 -17.41 -3.05 9.67
C ASP A 269 -16.08 -2.37 9.99
N LEU A 270 -15.11 -2.42 9.05
CA LEU A 270 -13.85 -1.67 9.16
C LEU A 270 -14.12 -0.17 9.08
N GLY A 271 -14.96 0.27 8.13
CA GLY A 271 -15.34 1.68 7.99
C GLY A 271 -15.99 2.22 9.26
N ARG A 272 -16.96 1.47 9.84
CA ARG A 272 -17.59 1.78 11.12
C ARG A 272 -16.56 1.88 12.25
N ALA A 273 -15.67 0.90 12.35
CA ALA A 273 -14.66 0.88 13.40
C ALA A 273 -13.69 2.06 13.32
N VAL A 274 -13.21 2.39 12.11
CA VAL A 274 -12.33 3.56 11.88
C VAL A 274 -13.08 4.86 12.20
N ALA A 275 -14.26 5.09 11.65
CA ALA A 275 -15.03 6.31 11.88
C ALA A 275 -15.47 6.47 13.35
N SER A 276 -15.49 5.39 14.12
CA SER A 276 -15.83 5.41 15.55
C SER A 276 -14.62 5.72 16.46
N MET A 277 -13.43 5.92 15.91
CA MET A 277 -12.28 6.50 16.60
C MET A 277 -12.39 8.03 16.65
N ASP A 278 -11.48 8.69 17.38
CA ASP A 278 -11.36 10.15 17.43
C ASP A 278 -10.04 10.64 16.85
N MET A 279 -9.05 9.76 16.74
CA MET A 279 -7.77 9.99 16.07
C MET A 279 -7.11 8.64 15.74
N LEU A 280 -6.29 8.62 14.68
CA LEU A 280 -5.43 7.47 14.38
C LEU A 280 -4.03 7.72 14.93
N PHE A 281 -3.46 6.72 15.63
CA PHE A 281 -2.04 6.70 15.95
C PHE A 281 -1.32 5.61 15.15
N ASN A 282 -0.44 6.02 14.24
CA ASN A 282 0.33 5.12 13.36
C ASN A 282 1.84 5.31 13.54
N PRO A 283 2.50 4.62 14.48
CA PRO A 283 3.93 4.72 14.71
C PRO A 283 4.78 3.91 13.72
N SER A 284 4.17 3.23 12.74
CA SER A 284 4.85 2.39 11.75
C SER A 284 5.82 3.20 10.88
N VAL A 285 7.03 2.66 10.68
CA VAL A 285 8.06 3.23 9.81
C VAL A 285 8.18 2.49 8.47
N THR A 286 7.38 1.44 8.26
CA THR A 286 7.49 0.55 7.08
C THR A 286 6.49 0.89 5.98
N GLU A 287 5.63 1.88 6.18
CA GLU A 287 4.60 2.24 5.21
C GLU A 287 5.19 2.86 3.94
N THR A 288 4.89 2.28 2.79
CA THR A 288 5.26 2.85 1.49
C THR A 288 4.23 3.84 0.95
N PHE A 289 2.96 3.68 1.36
CA PHE A 289 1.86 4.59 1.08
C PHE A 289 1.12 4.99 2.35
N GLY A 290 0.61 4.02 3.13
CA GLY A 290 -0.16 4.26 4.34
C GLY A 290 -1.67 4.20 4.10
N ASN A 291 -2.19 3.08 3.62
CA ASN A 291 -3.65 2.90 3.39
C ASN A 291 -4.46 3.26 4.63
N VAL A 292 -4.06 2.77 5.80
CA VAL A 292 -4.74 3.05 7.08
C VAL A 292 -4.76 4.54 7.41
N THR A 293 -3.67 5.27 7.09
CA THR A 293 -3.62 6.73 7.23
C THR A 293 -4.65 7.41 6.32
N LEU A 294 -4.74 7.00 5.05
CA LEU A 294 -5.73 7.53 4.12
C LEU A 294 -7.16 7.16 4.54
N GLU A 295 -7.40 5.95 5.03
CA GLU A 295 -8.68 5.47 5.54
C GLU A 295 -9.14 6.32 6.75
N ALA A 296 -8.25 6.61 7.68
CA ALA A 296 -8.52 7.48 8.83
C ALA A 296 -8.81 8.92 8.39
N MET A 297 -8.02 9.49 7.47
CA MET A 297 -8.27 10.82 6.92
C MET A 297 -9.64 10.89 6.22
N ALA A 298 -10.00 9.89 5.43
CA ALA A 298 -11.31 9.80 4.76
C ALA A 298 -12.46 9.65 5.75
N ALA A 299 -12.22 9.05 6.91
CA ALA A 299 -13.18 8.99 8.01
C ALA A 299 -13.24 10.26 8.87
N GLY A 300 -12.49 11.31 8.50
CA GLY A 300 -12.49 12.60 9.21
C GLY A 300 -11.67 12.59 10.51
N LEU A 301 -10.66 11.74 10.62
CA LEU A 301 -9.81 11.65 11.80
C LEU A 301 -8.47 12.38 11.59
N PRO A 302 -7.97 13.13 12.60
CA PRO A 302 -6.59 13.55 12.61
C PRO A 302 -5.67 12.33 12.74
N VAL A 303 -4.50 12.41 12.14
CA VAL A 303 -3.52 11.33 12.16
C VAL A 303 -2.27 11.75 12.90
N VAL A 304 -1.87 11.00 13.93
CA VAL A 304 -0.54 11.11 14.54
C VAL A 304 0.31 9.96 14.03
N ALA A 305 1.34 10.25 13.24
CA ALA A 305 2.12 9.23 12.56
C ALA A 305 3.64 9.44 12.69
N ALA A 306 4.38 8.34 12.58
CA ALA A 306 5.82 8.41 12.42
C ALA A 306 6.18 9.02 11.05
N ILE A 307 7.27 9.79 11.00
CA ILE A 307 7.88 10.24 9.75
C ILE A 307 8.38 9.00 8.99
N ALA A 308 7.60 8.58 8.01
CA ALA A 308 7.88 7.44 7.12
C ALA A 308 7.46 7.80 5.69
N THR A 309 7.93 7.03 4.71
CA THR A 309 7.65 7.33 3.29
C THR A 309 6.16 7.51 2.99
N GLY A 310 5.29 6.65 3.52
CA GLY A 310 3.83 6.75 3.29
C GLY A 310 3.21 7.94 4.00
N SER A 311 3.45 8.08 5.31
CA SER A 311 2.83 9.14 6.13
C SER A 311 3.23 10.55 5.71
N GLN A 312 4.49 10.76 5.28
CA GLN A 312 4.97 12.07 4.79
C GLN A 312 4.25 12.57 3.54
N SER A 313 3.72 11.66 2.72
CA SER A 313 2.98 12.04 1.51
C SER A 313 1.50 12.32 1.77
N LEU A 314 0.95 11.84 2.88
CA LEU A 314 -0.47 11.94 3.21
C LEU A 314 -0.75 13.01 4.25
N VAL A 315 0.06 13.05 5.32
CA VAL A 315 -0.17 13.93 6.47
C VAL A 315 0.55 15.26 6.29
N ALA A 316 -0.20 16.36 6.28
CA ALA A 316 0.31 17.71 6.38
C ALA A 316 0.49 18.05 7.87
N ASP A 317 1.77 18.10 8.33
CA ASP A 317 2.08 18.32 9.75
C ASP A 317 1.51 19.65 10.28
N GLY A 318 0.80 19.59 11.39
CA GLY A 318 0.09 20.70 12.01
C GLY A 318 -1.23 21.08 11.35
N VAL A 319 -1.63 20.44 10.22
CA VAL A 319 -2.86 20.73 9.49
C VAL A 319 -3.82 19.55 9.52
N THR A 320 -3.40 18.39 9.00
CA THR A 320 -4.23 17.17 8.95
C THR A 320 -3.89 16.17 10.05
N GLY A 321 -2.90 16.49 10.87
CA GLY A 321 -2.37 15.64 11.93
C GLY A 321 -0.98 16.08 12.36
N ARG A 322 -0.22 15.15 12.93
CA ARG A 322 1.17 15.40 13.36
C ARG A 322 2.10 14.31 12.86
N LEU A 323 3.23 14.75 12.31
CA LEU A 323 4.35 13.89 11.92
C LEU A 323 5.46 13.94 12.98
N VAL A 324 5.81 12.79 13.53
CA VAL A 324 6.75 12.70 14.66
C VAL A 324 7.93 11.81 14.26
N ARG A 325 9.12 12.15 14.73
CA ARG A 325 10.32 11.32 14.52
C ARG A 325 10.11 9.91 15.06
N PRO A 326 10.50 8.87 14.31
CA PRO A 326 10.39 7.49 14.77
C PRO A 326 10.99 7.29 16.16
N GLY A 327 10.28 6.56 17.02
CA GLY A 327 10.72 6.25 18.38
C GLY A 327 10.64 7.39 19.40
N ALA A 328 10.26 8.61 19.00
CA ALA A 328 10.16 9.75 19.91
C ALA A 328 8.84 9.73 20.71
N CYS A 329 8.70 8.77 21.64
CA CYS A 329 7.45 8.53 22.40
C CYS A 329 6.95 9.78 23.15
N ASP A 330 7.83 10.67 23.63
CA ASP A 330 7.42 11.92 24.28
C ASP A 330 6.72 12.88 23.31
N LEU A 331 7.20 12.97 22.07
CA LEU A 331 6.59 13.81 21.06
C LEU A 331 5.27 13.23 20.57
N PHE A 332 5.19 11.89 20.41
CA PHE A 332 3.92 11.21 20.12
C PHE A 332 2.92 11.46 21.26
N CYS A 333 3.34 11.29 22.51
CA CYS A 333 2.50 11.55 23.67
C CYS A 333 2.00 13.00 23.69
N ALA A 334 2.84 13.98 23.39
CA ALA A 334 2.44 15.39 23.32
C ALA A 334 1.40 15.63 22.20
N ALA A 335 1.60 15.05 21.02
CA ALA A 335 0.67 15.16 19.89
C ALA A 335 -0.69 14.53 20.19
N LEU A 336 -0.69 13.32 20.78
CA LEU A 336 -1.93 12.64 21.18
C LEU A 336 -2.62 13.38 22.32
N SER A 337 -1.89 13.87 23.34
CA SER A 337 -2.44 14.67 24.44
C SER A 337 -3.18 15.89 23.91
N HIS A 338 -2.60 16.60 22.95
CA HIS A 338 -3.22 17.77 22.32
C HIS A 338 -4.61 17.40 21.73
N TYR A 339 -4.69 16.35 20.90
CA TYR A 339 -5.96 15.93 20.32
C TYR A 339 -6.92 15.25 21.32
N CYS A 340 -6.45 14.68 22.43
CA CYS A 340 -7.32 14.20 23.50
C CYS A 340 -7.98 15.33 24.28
N THR A 341 -7.25 16.43 24.52
CA THR A 341 -7.71 17.52 25.39
C THR A 341 -8.35 18.69 24.64
N ASP A 342 -8.00 18.88 23.38
CA ASP A 342 -8.54 19.95 22.52
C ASP A 342 -9.43 19.35 21.42
N ARG A 343 -10.74 19.38 21.68
CA ARG A 343 -11.76 18.88 20.74
C ARG A 343 -11.77 19.68 19.45
N GLN A 344 -11.64 21.02 19.54
CA GLN A 344 -11.69 21.89 18.37
C GLN A 344 -10.51 21.62 17.42
N ALA A 345 -9.29 21.52 17.97
CA ALA A 345 -8.11 21.17 17.18
C ALA A 345 -8.24 19.79 16.53
N ARG A 346 -8.79 18.83 17.27
CA ARG A 346 -9.03 17.47 16.75
C ARG A 346 -10.01 17.45 15.57
N GLU A 347 -11.15 18.13 15.71
CA GLU A 347 -12.17 18.21 14.67
C GLU A 347 -11.69 19.00 13.45
N ALA A 348 -10.95 20.11 13.65
CA ALA A 348 -10.38 20.90 12.57
C ALA A 348 -9.35 20.09 11.76
N ALA A 349 -8.45 19.38 12.42
CA ALA A 349 -7.47 18.55 11.73
C ALA A 349 -8.11 17.33 11.02
N GLY A 350 -9.15 16.74 11.61
CA GLY A 350 -9.94 15.70 10.98
C GLY A 350 -10.66 16.17 9.71
N ALA A 351 -11.31 17.34 9.76
CA ALA A 351 -11.96 17.94 8.60
C ALA A 351 -10.96 18.26 7.47
N ALA A 352 -9.79 18.82 7.81
CA ALA A 352 -8.73 19.07 6.84
C ALA A 352 -8.21 17.75 6.23
N GLY A 353 -8.11 16.69 7.04
CA GLY A 353 -7.75 15.34 6.58
C GLY A 353 -8.77 14.75 5.61
N PHE A 354 -10.05 14.89 5.93
CA PHE A 354 -11.15 14.45 5.06
C PHE A 354 -11.09 15.16 3.70
N GLU A 355 -10.95 16.47 3.68
CA GLU A 355 -10.84 17.25 2.44
C GLU A 355 -9.61 16.82 1.62
N ALA A 356 -8.44 16.67 2.27
CA ALA A 356 -7.23 16.23 1.59
C ALA A 356 -7.36 14.82 1.00
N SER A 357 -8.19 13.95 1.59
CA SER A 357 -8.45 12.59 1.10
C SER A 357 -9.24 12.55 -0.22
N GLN A 358 -9.96 13.63 -0.56
CA GLN A 358 -10.88 13.67 -1.72
C GLN A 358 -10.17 13.46 -3.07
N ARG A 359 -8.89 13.76 -3.17
CA ARG A 359 -8.09 13.52 -4.39
C ARG A 359 -7.76 12.04 -4.65
N TYR A 360 -7.96 11.16 -3.67
CA TYR A 360 -7.58 9.75 -3.75
C TYR A 360 -8.76 8.85 -4.17
N GLY A 361 -9.39 9.12 -5.30
CA GLY A 361 -10.39 8.23 -5.89
C GLY A 361 -9.74 7.11 -6.72
N TRP A 362 -10.24 5.88 -6.62
CA TRP A 362 -9.67 4.74 -7.36
C TRP A 362 -9.66 4.96 -8.88
N ASP A 363 -10.74 5.51 -9.43
CA ASP A 363 -10.84 5.76 -10.89
C ASP A 363 -9.87 6.86 -11.34
N ALA A 364 -9.70 7.93 -10.57
CA ALA A 364 -8.72 8.97 -10.88
C ALA A 364 -7.28 8.41 -10.85
N VAL A 365 -6.92 7.70 -9.77
CA VAL A 365 -5.58 7.12 -9.60
C VAL A 365 -5.25 6.08 -10.69
N ASN A 366 -6.20 5.23 -11.05
CA ASN A 366 -6.00 4.23 -12.09
C ASN A 366 -6.02 4.84 -13.49
N GLY A 367 -6.80 5.93 -13.70
CA GLY A 367 -6.79 6.71 -14.93
C GLY A 367 -5.43 7.34 -15.20
N GLU A 368 -4.81 7.95 -14.20
CA GLU A 368 -3.44 8.49 -14.33
C GLU A 368 -2.42 7.42 -14.72
N LEU A 369 -2.51 6.21 -14.17
CA LEU A 369 -1.65 5.10 -14.56
C LEU A 369 -1.94 4.61 -15.98
N ALA A 370 -3.21 4.55 -16.39
CA ALA A 370 -3.59 4.17 -17.75
C ALA A 370 -3.03 5.17 -18.80
N GLU A 371 -3.10 6.46 -18.52
CA GLU A 371 -2.45 7.49 -19.35
C GLU A 371 -0.92 7.34 -19.37
N ALA A 372 -0.32 6.97 -18.24
CA ALA A 372 1.10 6.68 -18.20
C ALA A 372 1.46 5.45 -19.06
N TYR A 373 0.62 4.43 -19.14
CA TYR A 373 0.81 3.30 -20.06
C TYR A 373 0.86 3.78 -21.52
N LEU A 374 -0.11 4.59 -21.92
CA LEU A 374 -0.17 5.15 -23.27
C LEU A 374 1.07 5.99 -23.58
N ARG A 375 1.55 6.78 -22.63
CA ARG A 375 2.79 7.56 -22.75
C ARG A 375 4.00 6.65 -22.97
N VAL A 376 4.17 5.62 -22.14
CA VAL A 376 5.31 4.69 -22.22
C VAL A 376 5.30 3.92 -23.54
N ILE A 377 4.14 3.47 -24.02
CA ILE A 377 4.01 2.81 -25.33
C ILE A 377 4.42 3.74 -26.45
N ARG A 378 3.98 5.01 -26.45
CA ARG A 378 4.38 6.01 -27.47
C ARG A 378 5.89 6.21 -27.48
N GLN A 379 6.48 6.46 -26.32
CA GLN A 379 7.94 6.67 -26.19
C GLN A 379 8.75 5.46 -26.65
N HIS A 380 8.31 4.25 -26.30
CA HIS A 380 8.97 3.01 -26.74
C HIS A 380 8.96 2.88 -28.26
N ASN A 381 7.80 3.11 -28.91
CA ASN A 381 7.63 3.02 -30.34
C ASN A 381 8.45 4.08 -31.10
N GLU A 382 8.53 5.31 -30.58
CA GLU A 382 9.35 6.40 -31.14
C GLU A 382 10.84 6.09 -31.02
N GLY A 383 11.30 5.65 -29.87
CA GLY A 383 12.71 5.23 -29.64
C GLY A 383 13.12 4.03 -30.49
N GLY A 384 12.21 3.07 -30.72
CA GLY A 384 12.40 1.95 -31.63
C GLY A 384 12.50 2.36 -33.08
N ARG A 385 11.75 3.36 -33.53
CA ARG A 385 11.84 3.93 -34.89
C ARG A 385 13.17 4.64 -35.12
N GLN A 386 13.66 5.42 -34.14
CA GLN A 386 14.96 6.08 -34.24
C GLN A 386 16.14 5.10 -34.34
N ARG A 387 16.08 3.97 -33.64
CA ARG A 387 17.11 2.92 -33.71
C ARG A 387 17.09 2.13 -35.03
N ARG A 388 15.96 2.09 -35.74
CA ARG A 388 15.79 1.37 -37.02
C ARG A 388 15.98 2.26 -38.25
N SER A 389 16.07 3.58 -38.09
CA SER A 389 16.42 4.48 -39.17
C SER A 389 17.92 4.32 -39.49
N PRO A 390 18.29 3.97 -40.72
CA PRO A 390 19.70 3.96 -41.07
C PRO A 390 20.26 5.38 -40.90
N VAL A 391 21.40 5.48 -40.24
CA VAL A 391 22.19 6.73 -40.19
C VAL A 391 22.53 7.06 -41.64
N PRO A 392 22.27 8.31 -42.12
CA PRO A 392 22.57 8.70 -43.49
C PRO A 392 24.04 8.63 -43.80
#